data_5f46accedd85fd0db7028dc0ed009aa7
#
_entry.id   5f46accedd85fd0db7028dc0ed009aa7
#
_cell.length_a   1.000
_cell.length_b   1.000
_cell.length_c   1.000
_cell.angle_alpha   90.00
_cell.angle_beta   90.00
_cell.angle_gamma   90.00
#
_symmetry.space_group_name_H-M   'P 1'
#
loop_
_entity.id
_entity.type
_entity.pdbx_description
1 polymer ?
#
loop_
_entity_poly.entity_id
_entity_poly.type
_entity_poly.pdbx_seq_one_letter_code
_entity_poly.pdbx_strand_id
1 'polypeptide(L)'
;MIYFSHITNPFQPNKGRIDNVLDDGKTVWDMVREQKVDLSRPTICMIDGAAVLRKFWNDTVQPKSLVCFITLPQGGGGKKSSNPIQVVLMVAVVVASVYTGGAVGAAYGAVWGGVAAAGVSMAGSFLVNTFVPTPRASLNGSGSANSIAAQSPTYSLQAQGNQARLGSPIPVIYGRHLIYPDFASQPYYAYANDEQYVYQLHCIGQGEYNIEQIRIEDTPIDSFEEITYKIINPGEQNTLFRDDVVTSPEVAGQELLKDEVCGPFVLNPTESVIDKIEIDVAFQRGLYYANNNGGMDNKTIQWRIDARLIDDEDLPLGDWFTLGSESFTSNNHNSMFRTYSYAVASGRYEVRAVRLDVKDTSSRAGHEIRWASAKGFIVSSPNYGDVTLIAVKMKATNNL
;
A
#
# COMPACT_ATOMS: atom_id res chain seq x y z
N MET A 1 -9.17 20.54 30.61
CA MET A 1 -9.22 19.06 30.55
C MET A 1 -8.24 18.58 29.50
N ILE A 2 -7.45 17.57 29.82
CA ILE A 2 -6.46 16.92 28.95
C ILE A 2 -6.97 15.52 28.63
N TYR A 3 -6.92 15.13 27.35
CA TYR A 3 -7.31 13.79 26.93
C TYR A 3 -6.11 12.86 27.03
N PHE A 4 -6.25 11.77 27.76
CA PHE A 4 -5.19 10.77 27.96
C PHE A 4 -5.57 9.47 27.28
N SER A 5 -4.62 8.86 26.57
CA SER A 5 -4.76 7.54 25.96
C SER A 5 -3.49 6.73 26.19
N HIS A 6 -3.60 5.48 26.61
CA HIS A 6 -2.47 4.55 26.70
C HIS A 6 -2.77 3.28 25.91
N ILE A 7 -1.94 3.04 24.90
CA ILE A 7 -2.02 1.87 24.02
C ILE A 7 -0.94 0.89 24.42
N THR A 8 -1.34 -0.20 25.03
CA THR A 8 -0.43 -1.24 25.55
C THR A 8 0.08 -2.20 24.48
N ASN A 9 -0.62 -2.28 23.33
CA ASN A 9 -0.21 -3.09 22.19
C ASN A 9 -0.53 -2.35 20.87
N PRO A 10 0.48 -1.80 20.18
CA PRO A 10 0.27 -1.07 18.93
C PRO A 10 -0.23 -1.95 17.77
N PHE A 11 -0.07 -3.28 17.84
CA PHE A 11 -0.60 -4.21 16.82
C PHE A 11 -2.09 -4.55 17.03
N GLN A 12 -2.63 -4.26 18.21
CA GLN A 12 -4.03 -4.39 18.54
C GLN A 12 -4.48 -3.18 19.37
N PRO A 13 -4.58 -1.99 18.76
CA PRO A 13 -4.72 -0.72 19.50
C PRO A 13 -6.01 -0.62 20.33
N ASN A 14 -7.04 -1.40 19.99
CA ASN A 14 -8.29 -1.44 20.74
C ASN A 14 -8.28 -2.44 21.91
N LYS A 15 -7.27 -3.31 21.99
CA LYS A 15 -7.16 -4.30 23.07
C LYS A 15 -6.24 -3.78 24.19
N GLY A 16 -6.83 -3.56 25.37
CA GLY A 16 -6.08 -3.04 26.52
C GLY A 16 -5.76 -1.55 26.44
N ARG A 17 -6.48 -0.80 25.60
CA ARG A 17 -6.40 0.66 25.55
C ARG A 17 -7.08 1.26 26.79
N ILE A 18 -6.44 2.26 27.37
CA ILE A 18 -6.93 3.02 28.52
C ILE A 18 -7.13 4.46 28.07
N ASP A 19 -8.36 4.96 28.10
CA ASP A 19 -8.69 6.34 27.77
C ASP A 19 -9.30 7.03 29.00
N ASN A 20 -8.77 8.20 29.36
CA ASN A 20 -9.23 9.01 30.48
C ASN A 20 -9.22 10.50 30.12
N VAL A 21 -10.02 11.27 30.85
CA VAL A 21 -9.97 12.73 30.79
C VAL A 21 -9.40 13.21 32.13
N LEU A 22 -8.34 14.00 32.04
CA LEU A 22 -7.59 14.49 33.19
C LEU A 22 -7.76 16.01 33.33
N ASP A 23 -7.54 16.51 34.57
CA ASP A 23 -7.57 17.94 34.83
C ASP A 23 -6.40 18.67 34.18
N ASP A 24 -6.61 19.97 33.92
CA ASP A 24 -5.58 20.85 33.37
C ASP A 24 -4.45 21.10 34.38
N GLY A 25 -3.30 21.54 33.88
CA GLY A 25 -2.15 21.90 34.68
C GLY A 25 -1.26 20.74 35.11
N LYS A 26 -1.52 19.54 34.57
CA LYS A 26 -0.66 18.36 34.83
C LYS A 26 0.54 18.32 33.90
N THR A 27 1.64 17.79 34.41
CA THR A 27 2.81 17.40 33.63
C THR A 27 2.65 15.99 33.07
N VAL A 28 3.46 15.63 32.08
CA VAL A 28 3.48 14.25 31.55
C VAL A 28 3.86 13.25 32.66
N TRP A 29 4.78 13.63 33.58
CA TRP A 29 5.15 12.79 34.70
C TRP A 29 4.02 12.58 35.71
N ASP A 30 3.17 13.58 35.93
CA ASP A 30 1.99 13.43 36.81
C ASP A 30 1.02 12.42 36.22
N MET A 31 0.80 12.48 34.89
CA MET A 31 -0.05 11.52 34.16
C MET A 31 0.50 10.10 34.24
N VAL A 32 1.83 9.92 34.07
CA VAL A 32 2.49 8.62 34.20
C VAL A 32 2.25 8.00 35.57
N ARG A 33 2.36 8.80 36.65
CA ARG A 33 2.15 8.32 38.02
C ARG A 33 0.70 8.02 38.32
N GLU A 34 -0.21 8.91 37.92
CA GLU A 34 -1.63 8.79 38.19
C GLU A 34 -2.26 7.63 37.41
N GLN A 35 -1.88 7.49 36.14
CA GLN A 35 -2.40 6.45 35.25
C GLN A 35 -1.61 5.13 35.30
N LYS A 36 -0.57 5.09 36.16
CA LYS A 36 0.30 3.92 36.38
C LYS A 36 0.88 3.35 35.08
N VAL A 37 1.36 4.24 34.19
CA VAL A 37 1.98 3.83 32.93
C VAL A 37 3.27 3.06 33.24
N ASP A 38 3.37 1.81 32.77
CA ASP A 38 4.56 0.97 32.93
C ASP A 38 5.68 1.42 32.00
N LEU A 39 6.68 2.08 32.56
CA LEU A 39 7.87 2.53 31.83
C LEU A 39 9.03 1.52 31.85
N SER A 40 8.84 0.32 32.41
CA SER A 40 9.81 -0.77 32.32
C SER A 40 9.99 -1.26 30.89
N ARG A 41 8.96 -1.02 30.07
CA ARG A 41 8.96 -1.30 28.62
C ARG A 41 9.23 -0.02 27.82
N PRO A 42 9.81 -0.13 26.61
CA PRO A 42 9.97 0.99 25.73
C PRO A 42 8.60 1.63 25.45
N THR A 43 8.43 2.89 25.88
CA THR A 43 7.16 3.61 25.77
C THR A 43 7.42 4.98 25.16
N ILE A 44 6.66 5.33 24.14
CA ILE A 44 6.69 6.61 23.44
C ILE A 44 5.54 7.46 23.99
N CYS A 45 5.83 8.73 24.30
CA CYS A 45 4.82 9.73 24.62
C CYS A 45 4.66 10.68 23.45
N MET A 46 3.41 10.94 23.08
CA MET A 46 3.05 11.90 22.05
C MET A 46 2.03 12.89 22.60
N ILE A 47 2.15 14.15 22.22
CA ILE A 47 1.19 15.21 22.53
C ILE A 47 0.74 15.80 21.21
N ASP A 48 -0.57 15.79 20.95
CA ASP A 48 -1.19 16.29 19.72
C ASP A 48 -0.52 15.78 18.43
N GLY A 49 -0.11 14.48 18.46
CA GLY A 49 0.54 13.81 17.34
C GLY A 49 2.06 14.02 17.22
N ALA A 50 2.66 14.85 18.06
CA ALA A 50 4.11 15.06 18.08
C ALA A 50 4.77 14.25 19.19
N ALA A 51 5.89 13.56 18.88
CA ALA A 51 6.65 12.80 19.89
C ALA A 51 7.37 13.74 20.85
N VAL A 52 7.21 13.49 22.15
CA VAL A 52 7.79 14.31 23.22
C VAL A 52 8.89 13.54 23.94
N LEU A 53 10.11 14.08 23.90
CA LEU A 53 11.25 13.48 24.58
C LEU A 53 11.13 13.57 26.11
N ARG A 54 11.63 12.57 26.83
CA ARG A 54 11.57 12.50 28.31
C ARG A 54 12.08 13.73 29.04
N LYS A 55 13.01 14.46 28.48
CA LYS A 55 13.55 15.71 29.08
C LYS A 55 12.49 16.81 29.19
N PHE A 56 11.41 16.77 28.38
CA PHE A 56 10.32 17.74 28.41
C PHE A 56 9.09 17.25 29.19
N TRP A 57 9.14 16.09 29.86
CA TRP A 57 8.01 15.52 30.58
C TRP A 57 7.67 16.25 31.90
N ASN A 58 8.53 17.17 32.33
CA ASN A 58 8.24 18.06 33.45
C ASN A 58 7.47 19.32 33.04
N ASP A 59 7.32 19.56 31.74
CA ASP A 59 6.58 20.70 31.23
C ASP A 59 5.08 20.44 31.36
N THR A 60 4.33 21.51 31.67
CA THR A 60 2.87 21.45 31.81
C THR A 60 2.22 21.27 30.43
N VAL A 61 1.32 20.30 30.32
CA VAL A 61 0.58 20.04 29.08
C VAL A 61 -0.52 21.08 28.88
N GLN A 62 -0.68 21.56 27.65
CA GLN A 62 -1.69 22.55 27.31
C GLN A 62 -3.12 21.99 27.49
N PRO A 63 -4.08 22.82 27.94
CA PRO A 63 -5.49 22.42 28.00
C PRO A 63 -6.01 21.96 26.64
N LYS A 64 -6.85 20.95 26.65
CA LYS A 64 -7.45 20.27 25.48
C LYS A 64 -6.49 19.46 24.61
N SER A 65 -5.22 19.32 24.97
CA SER A 65 -4.29 18.45 24.29
C SER A 65 -4.61 16.97 24.50
N LEU A 66 -4.28 16.16 23.49
CA LEU A 66 -4.33 14.70 23.54
C LEU A 66 -2.93 14.16 23.85
N VAL A 67 -2.79 13.55 25.03
CA VAL A 67 -1.55 12.85 25.45
C VAL A 67 -1.72 11.36 25.20
N CYS A 68 -0.89 10.79 24.34
CA CYS A 68 -0.93 9.38 23.99
C CYS A 68 0.36 8.68 24.36
N PHE A 69 0.27 7.62 25.19
CA PHE A 69 1.36 6.70 25.48
C PHE A 69 1.22 5.42 24.65
N ILE A 70 2.30 5.00 24.03
CA ILE A 70 2.36 3.78 23.23
C ILE A 70 3.48 2.90 23.75
N THR A 71 3.12 1.77 24.34
CA THR A 71 4.10 0.79 24.83
C THR A 71 4.44 -0.18 23.69
N LEU A 72 5.73 -0.28 23.40
CA LEU A 72 6.23 -1.17 22.37
C LEU A 72 6.38 -2.59 22.92
N PRO A 73 5.86 -3.62 22.23
CA PRO A 73 6.04 -5.01 22.66
C PRO A 73 7.53 -5.37 22.54
N GLN A 74 8.09 -5.91 23.61
CA GLN A 74 9.40 -6.54 23.54
C GLN A 74 9.23 -7.94 22.94
N GLY A 75 9.81 -8.16 21.76
CA GLY A 75 9.81 -9.48 21.11
C GLY A 75 10.59 -10.47 21.97
N GLY A 76 9.98 -11.60 22.28
CA GLY A 76 10.66 -12.76 22.89
C GLY A 76 11.79 -13.28 22.00
N GLY A 77 12.91 -13.55 22.62
CA GLY A 77 14.22 -13.91 22.11
C GLY A 77 14.30 -14.64 20.76
N GLY A 78 14.75 -13.93 19.79
CA GLY A 78 15.28 -14.40 18.52
C GLY A 78 16.08 -13.25 17.92
N LYS A 79 17.35 -13.47 17.64
CA LYS A 79 18.27 -12.50 17.00
C LYS A 79 17.79 -12.14 15.59
N LYS A 80 16.75 -11.27 15.49
CA LYS A 80 16.45 -10.51 14.26
C LYS A 80 15.87 -9.16 14.69
N SER A 81 16.63 -8.11 14.44
CA SER A 81 16.22 -6.74 14.73
C SER A 81 14.93 -6.43 13.99
N SER A 82 13.87 -6.07 14.70
CA SER A 82 12.74 -5.39 14.11
C SER A 82 13.28 -4.09 13.49
N ASN A 83 12.93 -3.86 12.21
CA ASN A 83 13.35 -2.65 11.52
C ASN A 83 12.79 -1.42 12.30
N PRO A 84 13.65 -0.54 12.84
CA PRO A 84 13.19 0.57 13.66
C PRO A 84 12.24 1.51 12.90
N ILE A 85 12.36 1.58 11.57
CA ILE A 85 11.49 2.37 10.71
C ILE A 85 10.05 1.79 10.70
N GLN A 86 9.91 0.47 10.68
CA GLN A 86 8.60 -0.18 10.75
C GLN A 86 7.88 0.13 12.06
N VAL A 87 8.61 0.10 13.17
CA VAL A 87 8.04 0.44 14.48
C VAL A 87 7.59 1.89 14.52
N VAL A 88 8.40 2.82 14.00
CA VAL A 88 8.06 4.26 13.95
C VAL A 88 6.84 4.50 13.06
N LEU A 89 6.76 3.88 11.89
CA LEU A 89 5.62 4.02 10.99
C LEU A 89 4.35 3.42 11.59
N MET A 90 4.40 2.25 12.23
CA MET A 90 3.25 1.68 12.94
C MET A 90 2.77 2.58 14.07
N VAL A 91 3.69 3.18 14.81
CA VAL A 91 3.36 4.16 15.85
C VAL A 91 2.65 5.38 15.25
N ALA A 92 3.13 5.91 14.13
CA ALA A 92 2.50 7.04 13.46
C ALA A 92 1.07 6.73 13.00
N VAL A 93 0.82 5.52 12.47
CA VAL A 93 -0.51 5.06 12.08
C VAL A 93 -1.46 4.95 13.28
N VAL A 94 -0.99 4.37 14.37
CA VAL A 94 -1.79 4.26 15.61
C VAL A 94 -2.17 5.63 16.14
N VAL A 95 -1.24 6.58 16.13
CA VAL A 95 -1.52 7.97 16.56
C VAL A 95 -2.52 8.65 15.64
N ALA A 96 -2.37 8.51 14.32
CA ALA A 96 -3.34 9.05 13.38
C ALA A 96 -4.74 8.47 13.61
N SER A 97 -4.85 7.16 13.88
CA SER A 97 -6.14 6.51 14.15
C SER A 97 -6.80 7.00 15.45
N VAL A 98 -6.00 7.23 16.50
CA VAL A 98 -6.50 7.78 17.78
C VAL A 98 -6.99 9.21 17.60
N TYR A 99 -6.21 10.05 16.89
CA TYR A 99 -6.56 11.45 16.64
C TYR A 99 -7.84 11.56 15.80
N THR A 100 -7.94 10.79 14.71
CA THR A 100 -9.11 10.78 13.83
C THR A 100 -10.36 10.27 14.57
N GLY A 101 -10.22 9.17 15.32
CA GLY A 101 -11.30 8.60 16.12
C GLY A 101 -11.79 9.56 17.20
N GLY A 102 -10.88 10.27 17.87
CA GLY A 102 -11.23 11.28 18.87
C GLY A 102 -11.95 12.49 18.27
N ALA A 103 -11.47 13.02 17.15
CA ALA A 103 -12.09 14.17 16.47
C ALA A 103 -13.49 13.83 15.94
N VAL A 104 -13.66 12.68 15.28
CA VAL A 104 -14.96 12.22 14.75
C VAL A 104 -15.90 11.82 15.90
N GLY A 105 -15.37 11.19 16.94
CA GLY A 105 -16.17 10.83 18.13
C GLY A 105 -16.72 12.04 18.88
N ALA A 106 -15.95 13.12 18.94
CA ALA A 106 -16.39 14.39 19.52
C ALA A 106 -17.46 15.10 18.66
N ALA A 107 -17.39 14.97 17.33
CA ALA A 107 -18.33 15.63 16.40
C ALA A 107 -19.61 14.82 16.15
N TYR A 108 -19.51 13.49 16.06
CA TYR A 108 -20.59 12.60 15.58
C TYR A 108 -20.92 11.42 16.51
N GLY A 109 -20.31 11.35 17.69
CA GLY A 109 -20.54 10.31 18.69
C GLY A 109 -19.55 9.12 18.63
N ALA A 110 -19.46 8.39 19.73
CA ALA A 110 -18.43 7.36 19.98
C ALA A 110 -18.40 6.21 18.93
N VAL A 111 -19.57 5.85 18.38
CA VAL A 111 -19.65 4.79 17.35
C VAL A 111 -18.94 5.19 16.08
N TRP A 112 -19.18 6.40 15.59
CA TRP A 112 -18.54 6.93 14.39
C TRP A 112 -17.05 7.22 14.60
N GLY A 113 -16.67 7.63 15.81
CA GLY A 113 -15.26 7.75 16.20
C GLY A 113 -14.52 6.42 16.11
N GLY A 114 -15.16 5.33 16.54
CA GLY A 114 -14.61 3.98 16.44
C GLY A 114 -14.43 3.51 14.98
N VAL A 115 -15.41 3.76 14.13
CA VAL A 115 -15.36 3.44 12.69
C VAL A 115 -14.25 4.21 12.00
N ALA A 116 -14.11 5.51 12.26
CA ALA A 116 -13.05 6.33 11.69
C ALA A 116 -11.66 5.88 12.15
N ALA A 117 -11.49 5.57 13.44
CA ALA A 117 -10.24 5.04 13.98
C ALA A 117 -9.86 3.69 13.36
N ALA A 118 -10.84 2.78 13.19
CA ALA A 118 -10.63 1.49 12.55
C ALA A 118 -10.23 1.64 11.08
N GLY A 119 -10.89 2.54 10.33
CA GLY A 119 -10.56 2.84 8.94
C GLY A 119 -9.13 3.33 8.76
N VAL A 120 -8.70 4.31 9.57
CA VAL A 120 -7.32 4.84 9.53
C VAL A 120 -6.31 3.77 9.96
N SER A 121 -6.62 2.94 10.96
CA SER A 121 -5.74 1.84 11.40
C SER A 121 -5.55 0.79 10.32
N MET A 122 -6.62 0.42 9.62
CA MET A 122 -6.59 -0.58 8.54
C MET A 122 -5.83 -0.04 7.32
N ALA A 123 -6.15 1.16 6.85
CA ALA A 123 -5.45 1.81 5.75
C ALA A 123 -3.98 2.04 6.07
N GLY A 124 -3.67 2.53 7.29
CA GLY A 124 -2.31 2.76 7.73
C GLY A 124 -1.49 1.49 7.90
N SER A 125 -2.06 0.40 8.41
CA SER A 125 -1.39 -0.90 8.51
C SER A 125 -1.08 -1.48 7.14
N PHE A 126 -1.98 -1.29 6.17
CA PHE A 126 -1.76 -1.66 4.78
C PHE A 126 -0.60 -0.87 4.18
N LEU A 127 -0.58 0.46 4.33
CA LEU A 127 0.51 1.31 3.85
C LEU A 127 1.85 0.93 4.49
N VAL A 128 1.89 0.72 5.82
CA VAL A 128 3.13 0.31 6.51
C VAL A 128 3.64 -1.02 5.99
N ASN A 129 2.77 -2.01 5.78
CA ASN A 129 3.18 -3.32 5.25
C ASN A 129 3.55 -3.26 3.75
N THR A 130 3.05 -2.28 3.01
CA THR A 130 3.40 -2.06 1.60
C THR A 130 4.75 -1.37 1.47
N PHE A 131 5.05 -0.41 2.35
CA PHE A 131 6.30 0.37 2.29
C PHE A 131 7.45 -0.21 3.13
N VAL A 132 7.15 -1.10 4.10
CA VAL A 132 8.16 -1.75 4.94
C VAL A 132 7.93 -3.25 4.94
N PRO A 133 8.58 -4.01 4.06
CA PRO A 133 8.44 -5.46 4.03
C PRO A 133 8.88 -6.09 5.34
N THR A 134 8.01 -6.93 5.92
CA THR A 134 8.36 -7.71 7.11
C THR A 134 9.49 -8.69 6.80
N PRO A 135 10.49 -8.84 7.67
CA PRO A 135 11.51 -9.86 7.50
C PRO A 135 10.86 -11.24 7.37
N ARG A 136 11.20 -11.99 6.33
CA ARG A 136 10.69 -13.33 6.10
C ARG A 136 10.99 -14.23 7.29
N ALA A 137 9.97 -14.71 7.98
CA ALA A 137 10.08 -15.90 8.80
C ALA A 137 10.31 -17.09 7.86
N SER A 138 11.42 -17.81 8.03
CA SER A 138 11.67 -19.08 7.38
C SER A 138 10.51 -20.03 7.69
N LEU A 139 9.71 -20.39 6.69
CA LEU A 139 8.64 -21.37 6.81
C LEU A 139 9.22 -22.78 6.87
N ASN A 140 9.58 -23.22 8.08
CA ASN A 140 9.47 -24.60 8.47
C ASN A 140 8.44 -24.66 9.60
N GLY A 141 7.22 -25.05 9.30
CA GLY A 141 6.16 -25.25 10.30
C GLY A 141 4.79 -24.77 9.87
N SER A 142 3.91 -25.70 9.66
CA SER A 142 2.50 -25.60 9.31
C SER A 142 1.73 -24.54 10.13
N GLY A 143 0.88 -23.79 9.47
CA GLY A 143 -0.28 -23.16 10.10
C GLY A 143 -0.44 -21.66 9.84
N SER A 144 -1.52 -21.36 9.19
CA SER A 144 -2.24 -20.09 9.12
C SER A 144 -1.98 -19.22 7.89
N ALA A 145 -2.84 -19.43 6.91
CA ALA A 145 -3.04 -18.58 5.75
C ALA A 145 -3.72 -17.27 6.18
N ASN A 146 -2.97 -16.19 6.37
CA ASN A 146 -3.51 -14.83 6.34
C ASN A 146 -2.40 -13.76 6.19
N SER A 147 -1.53 -13.92 5.21
CA SER A 147 -0.70 -12.80 4.74
C SER A 147 -0.63 -12.88 3.23
N ILE A 148 -1.64 -12.28 2.60
CA ILE A 148 -1.62 -11.99 1.17
C ILE A 148 -0.86 -10.66 0.99
N ALA A 149 0.39 -10.65 1.41
CA ALA A 149 1.36 -9.86 0.71
C ALA A 149 1.83 -10.77 -0.42
N ALA A 150 1.42 -10.48 -1.64
CA ALA A 150 2.07 -11.05 -2.79
C ALA A 150 3.58 -10.93 -2.53
N GLN A 151 4.25 -12.06 -2.32
CA GLN A 151 5.70 -12.09 -2.32
C GLN A 151 6.13 -11.95 -3.77
N SER A 152 5.89 -10.76 -4.31
CA SER A 152 6.77 -10.26 -5.33
C SER A 152 8.15 -10.21 -4.66
N PRO A 153 9.22 -10.64 -5.32
CA PRO A 153 10.55 -10.17 -4.99
C PRO A 153 10.51 -8.67 -5.25
N THR A 154 9.89 -7.93 -4.34
CA THR A 154 9.94 -6.49 -4.34
C THR A 154 11.37 -6.20 -3.95
N TYR A 155 12.17 -5.97 -4.96
CA TYR A 155 13.42 -5.30 -4.76
C TYR A 155 13.08 -4.06 -3.98
N SER A 156 13.48 -4.06 -2.72
CA SER A 156 13.33 -2.89 -1.92
C SER A 156 14.30 -1.86 -2.48
N LEU A 157 13.83 -1.11 -3.47
CA LEU A 157 14.33 0.22 -3.75
C LEU A 157 14.00 1.14 -2.56
N GLN A 158 14.08 0.61 -1.36
CA GLN A 158 14.24 1.34 -0.12
C GLN A 158 15.67 1.87 -0.03
N ALA A 159 16.26 2.21 -1.18
CA ALA A 159 17.43 3.02 -1.24
C ALA A 159 17.02 4.40 -0.72
N GLN A 160 17.42 4.64 0.49
CA GLN A 160 17.79 5.90 1.08
C GLN A 160 17.28 7.15 0.33
N GLY A 161 15.98 7.44 0.36
CA GLY A 161 15.53 8.77 0.05
C GLY A 161 14.46 8.99 -0.99
N ASN A 162 14.16 8.05 -1.86
CA ASN A 162 13.06 8.22 -2.83
C ASN A 162 11.72 8.08 -2.12
N GLN A 163 11.01 9.17 -1.90
CA GLN A 163 9.75 9.23 -1.18
C GLN A 163 8.69 9.98 -1.97
N ALA A 164 7.44 9.69 -1.72
CA ALA A 164 6.35 10.56 -2.15
C ALA A 164 6.19 11.68 -1.12
N ARG A 165 6.45 12.92 -1.52
CA ARG A 165 6.33 14.11 -0.66
C ARG A 165 5.23 15.01 -1.13
N LEU A 166 4.01 14.60 -0.92
CA LEU A 166 2.85 15.38 -1.32
C LEU A 166 2.81 16.72 -0.60
N GLY A 167 2.63 17.81 -1.36
CA GLY A 167 2.58 19.18 -0.83
C GLY A 167 3.96 19.79 -0.48
N SER A 168 5.06 19.10 -0.69
CA SER A 168 6.40 19.68 -0.53
C SER A 168 6.80 20.51 -1.74
N PRO A 169 7.59 21.58 -1.56
CA PRO A 169 8.12 22.36 -2.69
C PRO A 169 8.99 21.49 -3.59
N ILE A 170 8.85 21.67 -4.91
CA ILE A 170 9.73 21.06 -5.89
C ILE A 170 11.13 21.67 -5.73
N PRO A 171 12.19 20.85 -5.62
CA PRO A 171 13.54 21.37 -5.43
C PRO A 171 14.07 22.13 -6.67
N VAL A 172 14.86 23.16 -6.41
CA VAL A 172 15.66 23.83 -7.44
C VAL A 172 17.13 23.55 -7.11
N ILE A 173 17.85 22.96 -8.08
CA ILE A 173 19.21 22.48 -7.86
C ILE A 173 20.19 23.41 -8.61
N TYR A 174 21.15 23.96 -7.87
CA TYR A 174 22.21 24.78 -8.44
C TYR A 174 23.57 24.08 -8.30
N GLY A 175 24.32 24.04 -9.40
CA GLY A 175 25.61 23.36 -9.43
C GLY A 175 25.48 21.85 -9.56
N ARG A 176 26.52 21.11 -9.21
CA ARG A 176 26.60 19.65 -9.34
C ARG A 176 26.29 18.97 -8.00
N HIS A 177 25.25 18.15 -7.96
CA HIS A 177 24.81 17.44 -6.78
C HIS A 177 24.44 15.98 -7.10
N LEU A 178 24.66 15.09 -6.12
CA LEU A 178 24.02 13.79 -6.08
C LEU A 178 22.66 13.97 -5.41
N ILE A 179 21.59 13.53 -6.08
CA ILE A 179 20.22 13.64 -5.58
C ILE A 179 19.55 12.27 -5.54
N TYR A 180 18.56 12.14 -4.67
CA TYR A 180 17.64 11.03 -4.59
C TYR A 180 16.25 11.59 -4.90
N PRO A 181 15.79 11.49 -6.17
CA PRO A 181 14.57 12.16 -6.60
C PRO A 181 13.32 11.56 -5.98
N ASP A 182 12.37 12.41 -5.61
CA ASP A 182 11.09 11.98 -5.06
C ASP A 182 10.19 11.40 -6.17
N PHE A 183 9.19 10.60 -5.78
CA PHE A 183 8.18 10.12 -6.72
C PHE A 183 7.28 11.27 -7.17
N ALA A 184 7.12 11.42 -8.48
CA ALA A 184 6.22 12.39 -9.10
C ALA A 184 4.81 11.83 -9.31
N SER A 185 4.67 10.52 -9.43
CA SER A 185 3.39 9.81 -9.47
C SER A 185 3.45 8.55 -8.63
N GLN A 186 2.27 7.96 -8.36
CA GLN A 186 2.21 6.69 -7.65
C GLN A 186 2.84 5.58 -8.49
N PRO A 187 3.85 4.86 -7.96
CA PRO A 187 4.39 3.69 -8.63
C PRO A 187 3.32 2.60 -8.79
N TYR A 188 3.34 1.90 -9.91
CA TYR A 188 2.42 0.78 -10.12
C TYR A 188 3.12 -0.42 -10.75
N TYR A 189 2.45 -1.56 -10.73
CA TYR A 189 2.95 -2.82 -11.23
C TYR A 189 2.05 -3.36 -12.33
N ALA A 190 2.63 -4.11 -13.26
CA ALA A 190 1.90 -4.96 -14.20
C ALA A 190 2.64 -6.28 -14.38
N TYR A 191 1.91 -7.32 -14.79
CA TYR A 191 2.47 -8.65 -14.98
C TYR A 191 2.28 -9.11 -16.42
N ALA A 192 3.36 -9.49 -17.07
CA ALA A 192 3.35 -10.05 -18.41
C ALA A 192 4.22 -11.29 -18.44
N ASN A 193 3.68 -12.42 -18.93
CA ASN A 193 4.41 -13.71 -19.05
C ASN A 193 5.06 -14.21 -17.74
N ASP A 194 4.36 -14.04 -16.62
CA ASP A 194 4.83 -14.32 -15.26
C ASP A 194 6.00 -13.46 -14.78
N GLU A 195 6.30 -12.40 -15.51
CA GLU A 195 7.29 -11.39 -15.15
C GLU A 195 6.57 -10.16 -14.59
N GLN A 196 7.13 -9.59 -13.53
CA GLN A 196 6.62 -8.35 -12.95
C GLN A 196 7.38 -7.16 -13.52
N TYR A 197 6.63 -6.15 -13.90
CA TYR A 197 7.17 -4.86 -14.30
C TYR A 197 6.75 -3.79 -13.29
N VAL A 198 7.68 -2.92 -12.94
CA VAL A 198 7.49 -1.77 -12.05
C VAL A 198 7.63 -0.51 -12.88
N TYR A 199 6.70 0.42 -12.71
CA TYR A 199 6.67 1.71 -13.38
C TYR A 199 6.79 2.81 -12.34
N GLN A 200 7.79 3.67 -12.50
CA GLN A 200 8.10 4.74 -11.57
C GLN A 200 8.40 6.03 -12.31
N LEU A 201 7.84 7.12 -11.82
CA LEU A 201 8.14 8.46 -12.28
C LEU A 201 8.74 9.26 -11.14
N HIS A 202 9.92 9.81 -11.36
CA HIS A 202 10.66 10.55 -10.36
C HIS A 202 10.84 12.02 -10.78
N CYS A 203 10.74 12.93 -9.79
CA CYS A 203 10.94 14.36 -9.94
C CYS A 203 12.38 14.72 -9.57
N ILE A 204 13.14 15.23 -10.54
CA ILE A 204 14.50 15.74 -10.32
C ILE A 204 14.43 17.13 -9.67
N GLY A 205 13.64 18.02 -10.27
CA GLY A 205 13.51 19.39 -9.80
C GLY A 205 12.95 20.31 -10.87
N GLN A 206 12.75 21.58 -10.49
CA GLN A 206 12.26 22.61 -11.37
C GLN A 206 13.37 23.09 -12.31
N GLY A 207 13.06 23.20 -13.60
CA GLY A 207 13.97 23.60 -14.66
C GLY A 207 14.60 22.43 -15.41
N GLU A 208 15.45 22.71 -16.36
CA GLU A 208 16.21 21.74 -17.16
C GLU A 208 17.56 21.43 -16.51
N TYR A 209 17.89 20.14 -16.41
CA TYR A 209 19.13 19.66 -15.79
C TYR A 209 19.94 18.79 -16.75
N ASN A 210 21.26 18.97 -16.71
CA ASN A 210 22.19 18.02 -17.32
C ASN A 210 22.40 16.83 -16.37
N ILE A 211 21.85 15.65 -16.71
CA ILE A 211 21.97 14.44 -15.93
C ILE A 211 23.17 13.65 -16.42
N GLU A 212 24.22 13.62 -15.62
CA GLU A 212 25.48 13.00 -16.00
C GLU A 212 25.47 11.48 -15.77
N GLN A 213 24.79 11.02 -14.70
CA GLN A 213 24.80 9.62 -14.30
C GLN A 213 23.56 9.27 -13.48
N ILE A 214 22.90 8.18 -13.85
CA ILE A 214 21.81 7.58 -13.08
C ILE A 214 22.32 6.27 -12.50
N ARG A 215 22.02 6.01 -11.22
CA ARG A 215 22.44 4.80 -10.52
C ARG A 215 21.29 4.20 -9.72
N ILE A 216 21.36 2.89 -9.56
CA ILE A 216 20.58 2.14 -8.56
C ILE A 216 21.61 1.69 -7.52
N GLU A 217 21.48 2.20 -6.29
CA GLU A 217 22.54 2.12 -5.28
C GLU A 217 23.88 2.67 -5.85
N ASP A 218 24.90 1.84 -5.93
CA ASP A 218 26.21 2.21 -6.47
C ASP A 218 26.41 1.80 -7.94
N THR A 219 25.43 1.11 -8.54
CA THR A 219 25.55 0.55 -9.90
C THR A 219 24.93 1.47 -10.94
N PRO A 220 25.63 1.80 -12.04
CA PRO A 220 25.04 2.57 -13.13
C PRO A 220 23.81 1.87 -13.71
N ILE A 221 22.75 2.63 -14.02
CA ILE A 221 21.48 2.08 -14.51
C ILE A 221 21.64 1.32 -15.82
N ASP A 222 22.58 1.75 -16.69
CA ASP A 222 22.88 1.11 -17.96
C ASP A 222 23.54 -0.27 -17.82
N SER A 223 23.93 -0.67 -16.61
CA SER A 223 24.45 -2.01 -16.32
C SER A 223 23.35 -3.05 -16.19
N PHE A 224 22.07 -2.64 -16.15
CA PHE A 224 20.92 -3.52 -16.01
C PHE A 224 20.19 -3.62 -17.37
N GLU A 225 20.14 -4.83 -17.94
CA GLU A 225 19.42 -5.08 -19.19
C GLU A 225 17.89 -5.00 -19.03
N GLU A 226 17.41 -5.17 -17.80
CA GLU A 226 16.00 -5.26 -17.43
C GLU A 226 15.36 -3.88 -17.20
N ILE A 227 16.13 -2.81 -17.30
CA ILE A 227 15.68 -1.44 -17.04
C ILE A 227 15.63 -0.64 -18.30
N THR A 228 14.52 0.04 -18.50
CA THR A 228 14.38 1.08 -19.53
C THR A 228 14.01 2.38 -18.83
N TYR A 229 14.68 3.45 -19.14
CA TYR A 229 14.38 4.76 -18.58
C TYR A 229 14.33 5.85 -19.65
N LYS A 230 13.68 6.95 -19.33
CA LYS A 230 13.64 8.16 -20.15
C LYS A 230 13.73 9.38 -19.25
N ILE A 231 14.63 10.30 -19.61
CA ILE A 231 14.65 11.66 -19.06
C ILE A 231 13.58 12.47 -19.80
N ILE A 232 12.77 13.19 -19.07
CA ILE A 232 11.68 14.02 -19.57
C ILE A 232 12.02 15.45 -19.18
N ASN A 233 12.33 16.27 -20.18
CA ASN A 233 12.66 17.67 -19.96
C ASN A 233 11.39 18.52 -19.74
N PRO A 234 11.52 19.74 -19.19
CA PRO A 234 10.41 20.66 -19.04
C PRO A 234 9.56 20.80 -20.30
N GLY A 235 8.25 20.63 -20.14
CA GLY A 235 7.28 20.69 -21.26
C GLY A 235 7.15 19.42 -22.10
N GLU A 236 8.00 18.40 -21.89
CA GLU A 236 7.85 17.10 -22.53
C GLU A 236 6.84 16.22 -21.81
N GLN A 237 6.28 15.26 -22.55
CA GLN A 237 5.38 14.23 -22.00
C GLN A 237 6.11 12.90 -21.78
N ASN A 238 5.67 12.16 -20.76
CA ASN A 238 6.10 10.80 -20.58
C ASN A 238 5.52 9.90 -21.69
N THR A 239 6.41 9.35 -22.53
CA THR A 239 6.04 8.42 -23.61
C THR A 239 6.45 6.98 -23.31
N LEU A 240 7.10 6.72 -22.18
CA LEU A 240 7.58 5.38 -21.84
C LEU A 240 6.43 4.51 -21.29
N PHE A 241 5.54 5.12 -20.49
CA PHE A 241 4.33 4.49 -19.95
C PHE A 241 3.32 5.58 -19.52
N ARG A 242 2.08 5.17 -19.27
CA ARG A 242 1.09 6.08 -18.67
C ARG A 242 1.35 6.21 -17.18
N ASP A 243 1.42 7.42 -16.69
CA ASP A 243 1.83 7.78 -15.32
C ASP A 243 0.69 8.31 -14.45
N ASP A 244 -0.48 8.51 -15.03
CA ASP A 244 -1.68 8.90 -14.33
C ASP A 244 -2.56 7.69 -14.06
N VAL A 245 -2.22 6.94 -13.01
CA VAL A 245 -2.84 5.67 -12.64
C VAL A 245 -3.39 5.75 -11.23
N VAL A 246 -4.64 5.36 -11.09
CA VAL A 246 -5.29 5.17 -9.80
C VAL A 246 -5.49 3.68 -9.52
N THR A 247 -5.40 3.30 -8.27
CA THR A 247 -5.59 1.92 -7.82
C THR A 247 -6.70 1.87 -6.78
N SER A 248 -7.60 0.88 -6.89
CA SER A 248 -8.61 0.64 -5.87
C SER A 248 -8.02 -0.20 -4.73
N PRO A 249 -7.87 0.34 -3.52
CA PRO A 249 -7.29 -0.39 -2.39
C PRO A 249 -8.20 -1.49 -1.85
N GLU A 250 -9.49 -1.45 -2.14
CA GLU A 250 -10.49 -2.39 -1.62
C GLU A 250 -10.41 -3.78 -2.25
N VAL A 251 -9.81 -3.86 -3.44
CA VAL A 251 -9.73 -5.10 -4.24
C VAL A 251 -8.73 -6.11 -3.66
N ALA A 252 -7.72 -5.66 -2.95
CA ALA A 252 -6.52 -6.42 -2.63
C ALA A 252 -6.79 -7.82 -2.02
N GLY A 253 -6.44 -8.85 -2.78
CA GLY A 253 -6.27 -10.21 -2.30
C GLY A 253 -7.54 -11.03 -2.08
N GLN A 254 -8.70 -10.59 -2.56
CA GLN A 254 -9.94 -11.35 -2.41
C GLN A 254 -9.95 -12.59 -3.33
N GLU A 255 -10.31 -13.74 -2.77
CA GLU A 255 -10.48 -14.95 -3.57
C GLU A 255 -11.76 -14.87 -4.41
N LEU A 256 -11.66 -15.23 -5.70
CA LEU A 256 -12.82 -15.35 -6.53
C LEU A 256 -13.44 -16.75 -6.37
N LEU A 257 -14.69 -16.78 -5.97
CA LEU A 257 -15.48 -18.01 -5.78
C LEU A 257 -16.58 -18.13 -6.84
N LYS A 258 -16.95 -19.36 -7.13
CA LYS A 258 -18.01 -19.61 -8.10
C LYS A 258 -19.34 -19.08 -7.58
N ASP A 259 -20.09 -18.42 -8.47
CA ASP A 259 -21.40 -17.84 -8.21
C ASP A 259 -21.43 -16.77 -7.10
N GLU A 260 -20.27 -16.37 -6.58
CA GLU A 260 -20.13 -15.25 -5.65
C GLU A 260 -19.51 -14.05 -6.37
N VAL A 261 -20.20 -12.91 -6.29
CA VAL A 261 -19.71 -11.67 -6.88
C VAL A 261 -18.75 -10.99 -5.90
N CYS A 262 -17.51 -10.83 -6.33
CA CYS A 262 -16.50 -10.04 -5.62
C CYS A 262 -16.60 -8.59 -6.07
N GLY A 263 -16.86 -7.67 -5.16
CA GLY A 263 -17.16 -6.26 -5.42
C GLY A 263 -18.66 -5.93 -5.23
N PRO A 264 -19.16 -4.79 -5.71
CA PRO A 264 -18.47 -3.82 -6.57
C PRO A 264 -17.42 -2.99 -5.83
N PHE A 265 -16.40 -2.55 -6.56
CA PHE A 265 -15.36 -1.63 -6.06
C PHE A 265 -15.25 -0.43 -6.97
N VAL A 266 -15.29 0.76 -6.40
CA VAL A 266 -15.05 2.01 -7.12
C VAL A 266 -13.60 2.07 -7.56
N LEU A 267 -13.37 2.35 -8.84
CA LEU A 267 -12.05 2.27 -9.43
C LEU A 267 -11.30 3.60 -9.42
N ASN A 268 -11.98 4.69 -9.70
CA ASN A 268 -11.37 6.01 -9.76
C ASN A 268 -12.14 7.03 -8.91
N PRO A 269 -11.43 8.03 -8.34
CA PRO A 269 -12.03 9.03 -7.47
C PRO A 269 -13.02 9.92 -8.21
N THR A 270 -13.80 10.67 -7.44
CA THR A 270 -14.69 11.73 -7.95
C THR A 270 -13.92 12.74 -8.80
N GLU A 271 -14.60 13.36 -9.75
CA GLU A 271 -14.03 14.35 -10.68
C GLU A 271 -12.88 13.81 -11.55
N SER A 272 -12.74 12.48 -11.65
CA SER A 272 -11.75 11.83 -12.52
C SER A 272 -12.41 10.95 -13.56
N VAL A 273 -11.77 10.83 -14.72
CA VAL A 273 -12.26 10.05 -15.86
C VAL A 273 -11.16 9.11 -16.34
N ILE A 274 -11.46 7.82 -16.46
CA ILE A 274 -10.54 6.82 -16.99
C ILE A 274 -11.00 6.31 -18.33
N ASP A 275 -10.08 5.84 -19.18
CA ASP A 275 -10.33 5.25 -20.50
C ASP A 275 -9.78 3.83 -20.63
N LYS A 276 -9.09 3.35 -19.58
CA LYS A 276 -8.50 2.02 -19.53
C LYS A 276 -8.55 1.47 -18.12
N ILE A 277 -8.89 0.19 -18.02
CA ILE A 277 -8.94 -0.57 -16.77
C ILE A 277 -7.94 -1.71 -16.86
N GLU A 278 -7.12 -1.91 -15.83
CA GLU A 278 -6.28 -3.10 -15.68
C GLU A 278 -6.63 -3.85 -14.40
N ILE A 279 -6.70 -5.16 -14.54
CA ILE A 279 -7.02 -6.10 -13.46
C ILE A 279 -5.86 -7.06 -13.30
N ASP A 280 -5.31 -7.13 -12.10
CA ASP A 280 -4.30 -8.12 -11.77
C ASP A 280 -4.93 -9.28 -11.03
N VAL A 281 -4.62 -10.49 -11.46
CA VAL A 281 -5.01 -11.74 -10.79
C VAL A 281 -3.78 -12.53 -10.37
N ALA A 282 -3.91 -13.25 -9.27
CA ALA A 282 -2.86 -14.06 -8.68
C ALA A 282 -3.31 -15.50 -8.51
N PHE A 283 -2.44 -16.42 -8.92
CA PHE A 283 -2.54 -17.86 -8.68
C PHE A 283 -1.44 -18.23 -7.67
N GLN A 284 -1.68 -17.91 -6.40
CA GLN A 284 -0.63 -17.95 -5.36
C GLN A 284 -0.08 -19.35 -5.10
N ARG A 285 -0.93 -20.38 -5.25
CA ARG A 285 -0.55 -21.78 -5.09
C ARG A 285 -0.23 -22.46 -6.42
N GLY A 286 -0.02 -21.70 -7.49
CA GLY A 286 0.06 -22.22 -8.84
C GLY A 286 -1.31 -22.67 -9.39
N LEU A 287 -1.28 -23.26 -10.57
CA LEU A 287 -2.46 -23.80 -11.25
C LEU A 287 -2.08 -25.17 -11.83
N TYR A 288 -2.46 -26.25 -11.17
CA TYR A 288 -2.07 -27.62 -11.51
C TYR A 288 -2.90 -28.66 -10.77
N TYR A 289 -2.74 -29.92 -11.15
CA TYR A 289 -3.18 -31.08 -10.40
C TYR A 289 -2.03 -32.08 -10.29
N ALA A 290 -1.58 -32.43 -9.08
CA ALA A 290 -0.54 -33.42 -8.86
C ALA A 290 -1.09 -34.83 -9.08
N ASN A 291 -0.66 -35.52 -10.15
CA ASN A 291 -1.11 -36.86 -10.51
C ASN A 291 -0.39 -37.95 -9.71
N ASN A 292 -0.84 -39.22 -9.87
CA ASN A 292 -0.29 -40.36 -9.12
C ASN A 292 1.14 -40.76 -9.52
N ASN A 293 1.61 -40.28 -10.67
CA ASN A 293 2.91 -40.62 -11.24
C ASN A 293 3.99 -39.56 -10.89
N GLY A 294 3.65 -38.58 -10.02
CA GLY A 294 4.56 -37.51 -9.64
C GLY A 294 4.61 -36.33 -10.62
N GLY A 295 3.82 -36.38 -11.70
CA GLY A 295 3.68 -35.28 -12.66
C GLY A 295 2.59 -34.27 -12.26
N MET A 296 2.52 -33.19 -13.03
CA MET A 296 1.49 -32.16 -12.89
C MET A 296 0.66 -32.07 -14.14
N ASP A 297 -0.65 -32.23 -13.98
CA ASP A 297 -1.62 -32.11 -15.05
C ASP A 297 -2.16 -30.69 -15.10
N ASN A 298 -2.62 -30.28 -16.27
CA ASN A 298 -3.20 -28.97 -16.50
C ASN A 298 -4.48 -28.78 -15.67
N LYS A 299 -4.61 -27.58 -15.12
CA LYS A 299 -5.86 -27.04 -14.56
C LYS A 299 -6.23 -25.76 -15.29
N THR A 300 -7.52 -25.51 -15.39
CA THR A 300 -8.07 -24.31 -16.03
C THR A 300 -8.97 -23.59 -15.05
N ILE A 301 -8.81 -22.28 -14.95
CA ILE A 301 -9.71 -21.39 -14.23
C ILE A 301 -10.36 -20.45 -15.23
N GLN A 302 -11.64 -20.17 -15.03
CA GLN A 302 -12.43 -19.23 -15.82
C GLN A 302 -13.07 -18.19 -14.89
N TRP A 303 -13.01 -16.93 -15.28
CA TRP A 303 -13.65 -15.84 -14.55
C TRP A 303 -14.14 -14.76 -15.48
N ARG A 304 -15.02 -13.91 -14.98
CA ARG A 304 -15.57 -12.77 -15.71
C ARG A 304 -15.36 -11.50 -14.88
N ILE A 305 -15.08 -10.43 -15.57
CA ILE A 305 -14.96 -9.09 -15.00
C ILE A 305 -16.02 -8.23 -15.65
N ASP A 306 -16.85 -7.60 -14.84
CA ASP A 306 -17.87 -6.67 -15.26
C ASP A 306 -17.54 -5.27 -14.74
N ALA A 307 -17.95 -4.24 -15.48
CA ALA A 307 -17.88 -2.85 -15.07
C ALA A 307 -19.23 -2.17 -15.30
N ARG A 308 -19.46 -1.05 -14.63
CA ARG A 308 -20.52 -0.11 -14.96
C ARG A 308 -20.08 1.32 -14.67
N LEU A 309 -20.68 2.25 -15.41
CA LEU A 309 -20.51 3.68 -15.18
C LEU A 309 -21.25 4.11 -13.91
N ILE A 310 -20.62 5.01 -13.18
CA ILE A 310 -21.17 5.67 -11.99
C ILE A 310 -20.97 7.17 -12.08
N ASP A 311 -21.77 7.94 -11.35
CA ASP A 311 -21.59 9.37 -11.15
C ASP A 311 -20.66 9.68 -9.96
N ASP A 312 -20.49 10.95 -9.63
CA ASP A 312 -19.63 11.39 -8.53
C ASP A 312 -20.21 11.11 -7.13
N GLU A 313 -21.49 10.73 -7.04
CA GLU A 313 -22.17 10.26 -5.85
C GLU A 313 -22.18 8.73 -5.70
N ASP A 314 -21.38 8.00 -6.52
CA ASP A 314 -21.32 6.55 -6.61
C ASP A 314 -22.62 5.88 -7.07
N LEU A 315 -23.52 6.62 -7.72
CA LEU A 315 -24.77 6.09 -8.22
C LEU A 315 -24.60 5.53 -9.65
N PRO A 316 -25.23 4.40 -9.97
CA PRO A 316 -25.14 3.80 -11.30
C PRO A 316 -25.73 4.70 -12.40
N LEU A 317 -24.96 4.92 -13.46
CA LEU A 317 -25.41 5.60 -14.68
C LEU A 317 -25.87 4.63 -15.78
N GLY A 318 -25.74 3.32 -15.57
CA GLY A 318 -26.15 2.31 -16.53
C GLY A 318 -26.10 0.90 -15.94
N ASP A 319 -26.34 -0.09 -16.81
CA ASP A 319 -26.26 -1.49 -16.45
C ASP A 319 -24.82 -2.00 -16.42
N TRP A 320 -24.62 -3.14 -15.74
CA TRP A 320 -23.37 -3.87 -15.79
C TRP A 320 -23.11 -4.41 -17.19
N PHE A 321 -21.90 -4.21 -17.69
CA PHE A 321 -21.41 -4.82 -18.91
C PHE A 321 -20.13 -5.61 -18.66
N THR A 322 -19.91 -6.65 -19.43
CA THR A 322 -18.74 -7.50 -19.31
C THR A 322 -17.53 -6.83 -19.96
N LEU A 323 -16.49 -6.58 -19.19
CA LEU A 323 -15.18 -6.15 -19.71
C LEU A 323 -14.48 -7.30 -20.40
N GLY A 324 -14.44 -8.47 -19.76
CA GLY A 324 -13.82 -9.68 -20.28
C GLY A 324 -14.28 -10.94 -19.58
N SER A 325 -14.24 -12.03 -20.35
CA SER A 325 -14.37 -13.40 -19.83
C SER A 325 -13.07 -14.12 -20.14
N GLU A 326 -12.32 -14.37 -19.07
CA GLU A 326 -10.96 -14.85 -19.16
C GLU A 326 -10.85 -16.33 -18.81
N SER A 327 -9.85 -16.98 -19.39
CA SER A 327 -9.53 -18.37 -19.10
C SER A 327 -8.02 -18.54 -19.06
N PHE A 328 -7.53 -19.19 -18.02
CA PHE A 328 -6.11 -19.48 -17.90
C PHE A 328 -5.88 -20.95 -17.54
N THR A 329 -4.96 -21.59 -18.27
CA THR A 329 -4.62 -23.01 -18.10
C THR A 329 -3.13 -23.14 -17.84
N SER A 330 -2.75 -23.91 -16.83
CA SER A 330 -1.36 -24.19 -16.49
C SER A 330 -1.22 -25.53 -15.78
N ASN A 331 0.01 -26.04 -15.70
CA ASN A 331 0.43 -27.16 -14.88
C ASN A 331 1.59 -26.77 -13.96
N ASN A 332 1.71 -25.48 -13.61
CA ASN A 332 2.79 -24.94 -12.81
C ASN A 332 2.36 -24.81 -11.36
N HIS A 333 3.22 -25.27 -10.42
CA HIS A 333 2.98 -25.16 -8.98
C HIS A 333 3.53 -23.87 -8.36
N ASN A 334 4.31 -23.11 -9.12
CA ASN A 334 4.80 -21.81 -8.67
C ASN A 334 3.70 -20.77 -8.68
N SER A 335 3.84 -19.77 -7.83
CA SER A 335 2.97 -18.61 -7.85
C SER A 335 3.07 -17.87 -9.19
N MET A 336 1.93 -17.53 -9.77
CA MET A 336 1.82 -16.83 -11.06
C MET A 336 0.93 -15.61 -10.92
N PHE A 337 1.23 -14.59 -11.71
CA PHE A 337 0.46 -13.35 -11.77
C PHE A 337 0.18 -12.96 -13.21
N ARG A 338 -0.99 -12.34 -13.45
CA ARG A 338 -1.40 -11.87 -14.77
C ARG A 338 -2.08 -10.52 -14.66
N THR A 339 -1.81 -9.63 -15.61
CA THR A 339 -2.54 -8.38 -15.81
C THR A 339 -3.39 -8.50 -17.07
N TYR A 340 -4.66 -8.16 -16.94
CA TYR A 340 -5.62 -8.05 -18.03
C TYR A 340 -6.00 -6.60 -18.23
N SER A 341 -5.97 -6.13 -19.47
CA SER A 341 -6.13 -4.72 -19.82
C SER A 341 -7.32 -4.54 -20.75
N TYR A 342 -8.20 -3.59 -20.41
CA TYR A 342 -9.45 -3.32 -21.12
C TYR A 342 -9.55 -1.83 -21.43
N ALA A 343 -9.77 -1.49 -22.71
CA ALA A 343 -10.15 -0.14 -23.10
C ALA A 343 -11.64 0.08 -22.81
N VAL A 344 -12.00 1.22 -22.25
CA VAL A 344 -13.38 1.59 -21.93
C VAL A 344 -13.68 2.99 -22.44
N ALA A 345 -14.97 3.32 -22.59
CA ALA A 345 -15.36 4.70 -22.83
C ALA A 345 -14.92 5.58 -21.64
N SER A 346 -14.59 6.85 -21.92
CA SER A 346 -14.19 7.76 -20.85
C SER A 346 -15.28 7.93 -19.80
N GLY A 347 -14.96 7.66 -18.52
CA GLY A 347 -15.93 7.74 -17.44
C GLY A 347 -15.38 7.36 -16.08
N ARG A 348 -16.27 7.40 -15.08
CA ARG A 348 -16.03 6.90 -13.75
C ARG A 348 -16.67 5.54 -13.59
N TYR A 349 -15.94 4.58 -13.04
CA TYR A 349 -16.35 3.18 -13.05
C TYR A 349 -16.28 2.53 -11.67
N GLU A 350 -17.18 1.58 -11.46
CA GLU A 350 -17.02 0.51 -10.49
C GLU A 350 -16.89 -0.84 -11.23
N VAL A 351 -16.18 -1.76 -10.61
CA VAL A 351 -15.86 -3.06 -11.18
C VAL A 351 -16.20 -4.20 -10.23
N ARG A 352 -16.51 -5.36 -10.78
CA ARG A 352 -16.74 -6.59 -10.03
C ARG A 352 -16.20 -7.78 -10.80
N ALA A 353 -15.92 -8.87 -10.09
CA ALA A 353 -15.46 -10.10 -10.70
C ALA A 353 -16.20 -11.32 -10.14
N VAL A 354 -16.32 -12.37 -10.96
CA VAL A 354 -16.92 -13.63 -10.56
C VAL A 354 -16.16 -14.79 -11.21
N ARG A 355 -15.92 -15.84 -10.45
CA ARG A 355 -15.39 -17.09 -10.98
C ARG A 355 -16.50 -17.89 -11.64
N LEU A 356 -16.23 -18.50 -12.81
CA LEU A 356 -17.22 -19.23 -13.60
C LEU A 356 -17.15 -20.75 -13.39
N ASP A 357 -15.96 -21.29 -13.06
CA ASP A 357 -15.76 -22.71 -12.82
C ASP A 357 -15.79 -23.08 -11.33
N VAL A 358 -15.98 -24.36 -11.04
CA VAL A 358 -15.96 -24.87 -9.65
C VAL A 358 -14.52 -25.06 -9.19
N LYS A 359 -14.19 -24.50 -7.99
CA LYS A 359 -12.89 -24.71 -7.35
C LYS A 359 -12.68 -26.20 -7.04
N ASP A 360 -11.55 -26.72 -7.46
CA ASP A 360 -11.09 -28.05 -7.03
C ASP A 360 -10.52 -27.91 -5.62
N THR A 361 -11.13 -28.56 -4.64
CA THR A 361 -10.75 -28.53 -3.23
C THR A 361 -9.80 -29.64 -2.84
N SER A 362 -9.35 -30.45 -3.78
CA SER A 362 -8.35 -31.49 -3.54
C SER A 362 -7.05 -30.90 -2.99
N SER A 363 -6.46 -31.54 -2.00
CA SER A 363 -5.13 -31.13 -1.48
C SER A 363 -4.01 -31.25 -2.53
N ARG A 364 -4.28 -31.95 -3.63
CA ARG A 364 -3.38 -32.18 -4.77
C ARG A 364 -3.50 -31.11 -5.85
N ALA A 365 -4.48 -30.21 -5.74
CA ALA A 365 -4.76 -29.16 -6.73
C ALA A 365 -4.28 -27.78 -6.26
N GLY A 366 -3.52 -27.10 -7.10
CA GLY A 366 -3.44 -25.65 -7.11
C GLY A 366 -4.56 -25.13 -8.01
N HIS A 367 -5.66 -24.62 -7.44
CA HIS A 367 -6.84 -24.20 -8.21
C HIS A 367 -7.54 -23.02 -7.54
N GLU A 368 -6.74 -22.02 -7.16
CA GLU A 368 -7.20 -20.80 -6.50
C GLU A 368 -6.84 -19.58 -7.34
N ILE A 369 -7.77 -18.66 -7.48
CA ILE A 369 -7.56 -17.37 -8.12
C ILE A 369 -7.94 -16.27 -7.15
N ARG A 370 -7.09 -15.25 -7.05
CA ARG A 370 -7.32 -14.06 -6.24
C ARG A 370 -7.27 -12.82 -7.10
N TRP A 371 -8.14 -11.89 -6.80
CA TRP A 371 -8.09 -10.55 -7.37
C TRP A 371 -7.02 -9.75 -6.63
N ALA A 372 -5.89 -9.48 -7.29
CA ALA A 372 -4.75 -8.85 -6.65
C ALA A 372 -4.81 -7.33 -6.66
N SER A 373 -5.28 -6.73 -7.76
CA SER A 373 -5.36 -5.28 -7.92
C SER A 373 -6.34 -4.90 -9.04
N ALA A 374 -6.88 -3.69 -8.95
CA ALA A 374 -7.59 -3.03 -10.03
C ALA A 374 -7.02 -1.61 -10.21
N LYS A 375 -6.74 -1.23 -11.46
CA LYS A 375 -6.13 0.03 -11.83
C LYS A 375 -6.97 0.74 -12.88
N GLY A 376 -7.18 2.03 -12.71
CA GLY A 376 -7.76 2.92 -13.69
C GLY A 376 -6.71 3.87 -14.25
N PHE A 377 -6.71 4.09 -15.55
CA PHE A 377 -5.81 5.03 -16.22
C PHE A 377 -6.59 6.29 -16.56
N ILE A 378 -6.25 7.39 -15.92
CA ILE A 378 -6.95 8.67 -16.05
C ILE A 378 -6.72 9.25 -17.44
N VAL A 379 -7.78 9.77 -18.05
CA VAL A 379 -7.71 10.47 -19.33
C VAL A 379 -7.11 11.85 -19.10
N SER A 380 -5.81 11.89 -18.92
CA SER A 380 -5.07 13.12 -18.83
C SER A 380 -3.73 12.94 -19.54
N SER A 381 -3.18 14.05 -20.01
CA SER A 381 -1.76 14.14 -20.31
C SER A 381 -1.18 15.05 -19.24
N PRO A 382 -0.68 14.50 -18.12
CA PRO A 382 -0.17 15.32 -17.06
C PRO A 382 0.89 16.28 -17.61
N ASN A 383 0.66 17.57 -17.42
CA ASN A 383 1.67 18.57 -17.70
C ASN A 383 2.33 18.94 -16.39
N TYR A 384 3.53 18.42 -16.20
CA TYR A 384 4.32 18.68 -15.00
C TYR A 384 4.98 20.07 -15.01
N GLY A 385 4.69 20.89 -16.02
CA GLY A 385 5.22 22.24 -16.14
C GLY A 385 6.72 22.28 -16.35
N ASP A 386 7.38 23.23 -15.68
CA ASP A 386 8.82 23.46 -15.79
C ASP A 386 9.61 22.54 -14.85
N VAL A 387 9.47 21.23 -15.03
CA VAL A 387 10.08 20.20 -14.17
C VAL A 387 10.78 19.14 -15.01
N THR A 388 11.99 18.77 -14.61
CA THR A 388 12.69 17.60 -15.17
C THR A 388 12.30 16.35 -14.39
N LEU A 389 11.92 15.29 -15.13
CA LEU A 389 11.52 14.00 -14.57
C LEU A 389 12.38 12.86 -15.12
N ILE A 390 12.38 11.74 -14.44
CA ILE A 390 12.89 10.46 -14.96
C ILE A 390 11.78 9.42 -14.85
N ALA A 391 11.37 8.88 -15.99
CA ALA A 391 10.50 7.72 -16.08
C ALA A 391 11.34 6.45 -16.10
N VAL A 392 11.03 5.48 -15.24
CA VAL A 392 11.77 4.22 -15.14
C VAL A 392 10.78 3.07 -15.23
N LYS A 393 11.04 2.13 -16.14
CA LYS A 393 10.34 0.84 -16.24
C LYS A 393 11.34 -0.26 -15.96
N MET A 394 11.08 -1.05 -14.95
CA MET A 394 11.95 -2.14 -14.50
C MET A 394 11.21 -3.47 -14.57
N LYS A 395 11.90 -4.49 -15.08
CA LYS A 395 11.49 -5.88 -14.99
C LYS A 395 12.10 -6.47 -13.73
N ALA A 396 11.28 -7.06 -12.86
CA ALA A 396 11.77 -7.72 -11.66
C ALA A 396 12.51 -9.01 -12.02
N THR A 397 13.78 -9.08 -11.63
CA THR A 397 14.65 -10.27 -11.80
C THR A 397 15.42 -10.53 -10.52
N ASN A 398 16.21 -11.61 -10.49
CA ASN A 398 17.06 -11.92 -9.34
C ASN A 398 18.36 -11.08 -9.30
N ASN A 399 18.55 -10.21 -10.28
CA ASN A 399 19.76 -9.39 -10.44
C ASN A 399 19.57 -7.94 -9.94
N LEU A 400 18.34 -7.60 -9.53
CA LEU A 400 17.98 -6.27 -9.02
C LEU A 400 17.64 -6.30 -7.54
#